data_24f97b8ed82ea82181c3a4580d3db997
#
_entry.id   24f97b8ed82ea82181c3a4580d3db997
#
_cell.length_a   1.000
_cell.length_b   1.000
_cell.length_c   1.000
_cell.angle_alpha   90.00
_cell.angle_beta   90.00
_cell.angle_gamma   90.00
#
_symmetry.space_group_name_H-M   'P 1'
#
loop_
_entity.id
_entity.type
_entity.pdbx_description
1 polymer ?
#
loop_
_entity_poly.entity_id
_entity_poly.type
_entity_poly.pdbx_seq_one_letter_code
_entity_poly.pdbx_strand_id
1 'polypeptide(L)'
;CSPESSCENRVTQLPRSIPIEIFKTLKRGWAARSTVALVRGQVLGLYTGPSNVFPLLLTHSFRSRNTASKLIGPEAAYIFQLDMDEPQDADPALVYSIDAFRSGNWTRYINHSCSPNTAIIAVARGVNESLPYTLAFVATQDIMPFAELTLDYDPSEAKKFARKKYHEKSKSKILKRKRNQTACECGTVQCRGWLPRM
;
A
#
# COMPACT_ATOMS: atom_id res chain seq x y z
N CYS A 1 0.96 10.15 25.65
CA CYS A 1 1.99 11.01 25.02
C CYS A 1 1.40 12.41 24.82
N SER A 2 2.05 13.45 25.35
CA SER A 2 1.57 14.82 25.12
C SER A 2 1.78 15.20 23.63
N PRO A 3 0.93 16.11 23.07
CA PRO A 3 1.09 16.59 21.70
C PRO A 3 2.46 17.24 21.43
N GLU A 4 3.12 17.74 22.47
CA GLU A 4 4.38 18.47 22.40
C GLU A 4 5.62 17.55 22.54
N SER A 5 5.42 16.27 22.89
CA SER A 5 6.55 15.34 23.06
C SER A 5 6.97 14.72 21.73
N SER A 6 8.27 14.59 21.50
CA SER A 6 8.89 13.83 20.40
C SER A 6 8.81 12.31 20.66
N CYS A 7 7.65 11.82 21.10
CA CYS A 7 7.46 10.42 21.47
C CYS A 7 7.54 9.52 20.21
N GLU A 8 8.35 8.47 20.28
CA GLU A 8 8.53 7.50 19.18
C GLU A 8 7.22 6.82 18.77
N ASN A 9 6.25 6.69 19.70
CA ASN A 9 4.92 6.16 19.39
C ASN A 9 4.05 7.10 18.52
N ARG A 10 4.53 8.31 18.21
CA ARG A 10 3.84 9.30 17.39
C ARG A 10 4.54 9.59 16.06
N VAL A 11 5.48 8.77 15.65
CA VAL A 11 6.27 8.97 14.43
C VAL A 11 5.42 9.21 13.17
N THR A 12 4.22 8.63 13.10
CA THR A 12 3.30 8.82 11.97
C THR A 12 2.62 10.20 11.96
N GLN A 13 2.67 10.94 13.06
CA GLN A 13 2.10 12.28 13.21
C GLN A 13 3.14 13.38 12.98
N LEU A 14 4.42 13.02 12.92
CA LEU A 14 5.51 13.95 12.67
C LEU A 14 5.60 14.28 11.18
N PRO A 15 6.07 15.49 10.83
CA PRO A 15 6.37 15.84 9.46
C PRO A 15 7.37 14.85 8.85
N ARG A 16 7.13 14.44 7.59
CA ARG A 16 8.07 13.58 6.89
C ARG A 16 9.37 14.32 6.61
N SER A 17 10.47 13.72 7.02
CA SER A 17 11.84 14.23 6.79
C SER A 17 12.58 13.51 5.66
N ILE A 18 12.03 12.41 5.11
CA ILE A 18 12.66 11.58 4.08
C ILE A 18 12.49 12.24 2.71
N PRO A 19 13.57 12.55 1.99
CA PRO A 19 13.50 13.07 0.63
C PRO A 19 13.09 11.94 -0.34
N ILE A 20 11.95 12.12 -1.01
CA ILE A 20 11.41 11.18 -1.99
C ILE A 20 11.46 11.79 -3.38
N GLU A 21 11.92 11.00 -4.31
CA GLU A 21 11.94 11.30 -5.74
C GLU A 21 10.90 10.43 -6.48
N ILE A 22 10.14 11.06 -7.37
CA ILE A 22 9.26 10.37 -8.31
C ILE A 22 9.99 10.28 -9.64
N PHE A 23 10.11 9.06 -10.17
CA PHE A 23 10.85 8.82 -11.41
C PHE A 23 10.05 7.89 -12.33
N LYS A 24 10.38 7.88 -13.62
CA LYS A 24 9.74 7.03 -14.62
C LYS A 24 10.53 5.74 -14.81
N THR A 25 9.87 4.61 -14.63
CA THR A 25 10.45 3.29 -14.93
C THR A 25 10.28 2.96 -16.41
N LEU A 26 11.02 1.98 -16.91
CA LEU A 26 10.92 1.53 -18.29
C LEU A 26 9.56 0.85 -18.63
N LYS A 27 8.96 0.15 -17.64
CA LYS A 27 7.80 -0.73 -17.91
C LYS A 27 6.60 -0.46 -17.02
N ARG A 28 6.81 0.05 -15.80
CA ARG A 28 5.77 0.16 -14.75
C ARG A 28 5.25 1.59 -14.55
N GLY A 29 5.56 2.50 -15.48
CA GLY A 29 5.16 3.91 -15.36
C GLY A 29 5.95 4.66 -14.28
N TRP A 30 5.28 5.50 -13.51
CA TRP A 30 5.88 6.27 -12.43
C TRP A 30 6.16 5.42 -11.20
N ALA A 31 7.24 5.71 -10.50
CA ALA A 31 7.68 5.03 -9.29
C ALA A 31 8.23 6.02 -8.26
N ALA A 32 8.33 5.59 -7.02
CA ALA A 32 8.89 6.38 -5.92
C ALA A 32 10.16 5.72 -5.39
N ARG A 33 11.15 6.55 -5.01
CA ARG A 33 12.38 6.11 -4.35
C ARG A 33 12.88 7.15 -3.36
N SER A 34 13.62 6.73 -2.35
CA SER A 34 14.33 7.64 -1.46
C SER A 34 15.70 7.99 -2.04
N THR A 35 16.14 9.23 -1.89
CA THR A 35 17.50 9.65 -2.25
C THR A 35 18.52 9.37 -1.15
N VAL A 36 18.07 8.94 0.03
CA VAL A 36 18.90 8.54 1.18
C VAL A 36 18.62 7.10 1.56
N ALA A 37 19.55 6.47 2.29
CA ALA A 37 19.35 5.14 2.85
C ALA A 37 18.19 5.14 3.86
N LEU A 38 17.43 4.06 3.87
CA LEU A 38 16.33 3.84 4.83
C LEU A 38 16.65 2.59 5.64
N VAL A 39 16.29 2.61 6.92
CA VAL A 39 16.48 1.47 7.81
C VAL A 39 15.17 0.69 7.98
N ARG A 40 15.31 -0.61 8.24
CA ARG A 40 14.17 -1.47 8.53
C ARG A 40 13.33 -0.89 9.68
N GLY A 41 12.00 -0.91 9.52
CA GLY A 41 11.04 -0.39 10.51
C GLY A 41 10.78 1.13 10.38
N GLN A 42 11.54 1.84 9.55
CA GLN A 42 11.34 3.28 9.37
C GLN A 42 9.99 3.57 8.72
N VAL A 43 9.22 4.48 9.31
CA VAL A 43 7.97 4.99 8.71
C VAL A 43 8.32 5.96 7.59
N LEU A 44 7.81 5.67 6.40
CA LEU A 44 8.11 6.43 5.19
C LEU A 44 7.09 7.52 4.90
N GLY A 45 5.83 7.27 5.19
CA GLY A 45 4.72 8.19 4.97
C GLY A 45 3.38 7.50 5.10
N LEU A 46 2.31 8.28 5.03
CA LEU A 46 0.94 7.80 5.12
C LEU A 46 0.34 7.67 3.72
N TYR A 47 -0.50 6.66 3.51
CA TYR A 47 -1.35 6.58 2.31
C TYR A 47 -2.54 7.50 2.49
N THR A 48 -2.42 8.71 2.00
CA THR A 48 -3.46 9.72 2.14
C THR A 48 -3.55 10.57 0.87
N GLY A 49 -4.68 11.22 0.69
CA GLY A 49 -4.79 12.40 -0.17
C GLY A 49 -3.88 13.54 0.30
N PRO A 50 -3.96 14.75 -0.22
CA PRO A 50 -3.07 15.87 0.10
C PRO A 50 -3.11 16.17 1.60
N SER A 51 -2.08 15.72 2.30
CA SER A 51 -2.04 15.57 3.76
C SER A 51 -1.50 16.76 4.53
N ASN A 52 -1.37 17.94 3.91
CA ASN A 52 -0.86 19.11 4.60
C ASN A 52 -1.92 20.13 5.03
N VAL A 53 -3.19 19.82 4.85
CA VAL A 53 -4.28 20.73 5.22
C VAL A 53 -5.32 19.97 5.99
N PHE A 54 -5.46 20.25 7.26
CA PHE A 54 -6.50 19.98 8.24
C PHE A 54 -7.58 18.90 7.98
N PRO A 55 -8.14 18.28 9.04
CA PRO A 55 -9.04 17.11 9.00
C PRO A 55 -10.25 17.23 8.08
N LEU A 56 -10.67 18.43 7.73
CA LEU A 56 -11.87 18.68 6.93
C LEU A 56 -11.73 18.33 5.44
N LEU A 57 -10.51 18.24 4.89
CA LEU A 57 -10.26 17.92 3.48
C LEU A 57 -9.98 16.42 3.21
N LEU A 58 -9.90 15.61 4.26
CA LEU A 58 -9.76 14.15 4.15
C LEU A 58 -11.01 13.49 3.54
N THR A 59 -12.15 14.17 3.55
CA THR A 59 -13.44 13.64 3.09
C THR A 59 -13.47 13.27 1.60
N HIS A 60 -12.59 13.81 0.78
CA HIS A 60 -12.57 13.53 -0.67
C HIS A 60 -11.76 12.31 -1.07
N SER A 61 -10.92 11.77 -0.17
CA SER A 61 -10.11 10.57 -0.44
C SER A 61 -10.73 9.28 0.12
N PHE A 62 -11.80 9.38 0.91
CA PHE A 62 -12.48 8.24 1.48
C PHE A 62 -13.75 7.91 0.71
N ARG A 63 -13.93 6.62 0.40
CA ARG A 63 -15.15 6.10 -0.20
C ARG A 63 -15.70 4.98 0.67
N SER A 64 -17.04 4.87 0.77
CA SER A 64 -17.62 3.66 1.34
C SER A 64 -17.23 2.44 0.49
N ARG A 65 -17.12 1.27 1.09
CA ARG A 65 -16.80 0.01 0.39
C ARG A 65 -17.77 -0.22 -0.77
N ASN A 66 -19.06 0.05 -0.58
CA ASN A 66 -20.09 -0.08 -1.63
C ASN A 66 -19.80 0.79 -2.86
N THR A 67 -19.26 2.00 -2.65
CA THR A 67 -18.90 2.89 -3.77
C THR A 67 -17.57 2.45 -4.40
N ALA A 68 -16.59 2.09 -3.59
CA ALA A 68 -15.29 1.64 -4.05
C ALA A 68 -15.35 0.33 -4.85
N SER A 69 -16.18 -0.63 -4.44
CA SER A 69 -16.33 -1.92 -5.12
C SER A 69 -16.98 -1.84 -6.51
N LYS A 70 -17.60 -0.70 -6.85
CA LYS A 70 -18.17 -0.43 -8.18
C LYS A 70 -17.17 0.15 -9.17
N LEU A 71 -15.98 0.54 -8.70
CA LEU A 71 -14.94 1.09 -9.55
C LEU A 71 -14.29 -0.04 -10.35
N ILE A 72 -14.07 0.23 -11.63
CA ILE A 72 -13.44 -0.69 -12.58
C ILE A 72 -12.33 0.03 -13.34
N GLY A 73 -11.38 -0.74 -13.86
CA GLY A 73 -10.28 -0.21 -14.65
C GLY A 73 -9.23 0.54 -13.82
N PRO A 74 -8.62 1.62 -14.38
CA PRO A 74 -7.50 2.31 -13.73
C PRO A 74 -7.84 2.93 -12.37
N GLU A 75 -9.10 3.29 -12.14
CA GLU A 75 -9.54 3.91 -10.86
C GLU A 75 -9.46 2.90 -9.70
N ALA A 76 -9.81 1.65 -9.95
CA ALA A 76 -9.75 0.59 -8.94
C ALA A 76 -8.32 0.31 -8.45
N ALA A 77 -7.31 0.61 -9.27
CA ALA A 77 -5.91 0.34 -8.93
C ALA A 77 -5.33 1.23 -7.81
N TYR A 78 -6.04 2.26 -7.39
CA TYR A 78 -5.62 3.19 -6.35
C TYR A 78 -6.49 3.13 -5.10
N ILE A 79 -7.34 2.11 -4.99
CA ILE A 79 -8.21 1.90 -3.83
C ILE A 79 -7.51 1.00 -2.82
N PHE A 80 -7.36 1.48 -1.59
CA PHE A 80 -6.98 0.67 -0.43
C PHE A 80 -8.15 0.52 0.52
N GLN A 81 -8.53 -0.71 0.83
CA GLN A 81 -9.58 -1.00 1.80
C GLN A 81 -9.05 -0.85 3.22
N LEU A 82 -9.86 -0.24 4.08
CA LEU A 82 -9.58 -0.07 5.50
C LEU A 82 -10.35 -1.15 6.29
N ASP A 83 -9.99 -2.42 6.09
CA ASP A 83 -10.73 -3.56 6.64
C ASP A 83 -9.86 -4.49 7.51
N MET A 84 -8.75 -3.96 8.05
CA MET A 84 -7.76 -4.81 8.73
C MET A 84 -8.27 -5.44 10.03
N ASP A 85 -9.29 -4.87 10.69
CA ASP A 85 -9.81 -5.34 11.99
C ASP A 85 -11.35 -5.32 12.06
N GLU A 86 -12.04 -5.35 10.92
CA GLU A 86 -13.49 -5.27 10.93
C GLU A 86 -14.16 -6.64 11.06
N PRO A 87 -15.28 -6.73 11.80
CA PRO A 87 -16.11 -7.93 11.83
C PRO A 87 -16.53 -8.31 10.40
N GLN A 88 -16.63 -9.62 10.13
CA GLN A 88 -17.05 -10.10 8.80
C GLN A 88 -18.48 -9.69 8.42
N ASP A 89 -19.28 -9.30 9.40
CA ASP A 89 -20.66 -8.82 9.32
C ASP A 89 -20.79 -7.30 9.38
N ALA A 90 -19.69 -6.56 9.34
CA ALA A 90 -19.74 -5.09 9.33
C ALA A 90 -20.55 -4.57 8.14
N ASP A 91 -21.41 -3.57 8.39
CA ASP A 91 -22.18 -2.90 7.33
C ASP A 91 -21.20 -2.29 6.30
N PRO A 92 -21.25 -2.73 5.04
CA PRO A 92 -20.37 -2.20 3.99
C PRO A 92 -20.48 -0.69 3.76
N ALA A 93 -21.56 -0.06 4.24
CA ALA A 93 -21.72 1.40 4.18
C ALA A 93 -20.86 2.12 5.22
N LEU A 94 -20.49 1.44 6.31
CA LEU A 94 -19.67 1.97 7.41
C LEU A 94 -18.18 1.67 7.23
N VAL A 95 -17.83 0.85 6.24
CA VAL A 95 -16.45 0.50 5.93
C VAL A 95 -15.90 1.45 4.87
N TYR A 96 -14.75 1.99 5.13
CA TYR A 96 -14.13 2.99 4.26
C TYR A 96 -12.98 2.42 3.44
N SER A 97 -12.74 3.05 2.31
CA SER A 97 -11.58 2.84 1.44
C SER A 97 -10.92 4.17 1.14
N ILE A 98 -9.61 4.17 0.99
CA ILE A 98 -8.85 5.34 0.56
C ILE A 98 -8.73 5.29 -0.96
N ASP A 99 -9.18 6.35 -1.63
CA ASP A 99 -9.06 6.54 -3.08
C ASP A 99 -7.97 7.57 -3.38
N ALA A 100 -6.84 7.12 -3.89
CA ALA A 100 -5.73 7.98 -4.29
C ALA A 100 -5.65 8.21 -5.81
N PHE A 101 -6.69 7.87 -6.58
CA PHE A 101 -6.65 8.01 -8.04
C PHE A 101 -6.53 9.45 -8.49
N ARG A 102 -7.46 10.32 -8.05
CA ARG A 102 -7.47 11.73 -8.46
C ARG A 102 -6.62 12.62 -7.56
N SER A 103 -6.52 12.27 -6.30
CA SER A 103 -5.83 13.07 -5.29
C SER A 103 -5.12 12.12 -4.34
N GLY A 104 -3.81 12.13 -4.37
CA GLY A 104 -2.96 11.29 -3.54
C GLY A 104 -1.57 11.89 -3.40
N ASN A 105 -0.88 11.54 -2.32
CA ASN A 105 0.50 11.92 -2.14
C ASN A 105 1.46 10.99 -2.92
N TRP A 106 2.75 11.12 -2.70
CA TRP A 106 3.78 10.35 -3.38
C TRP A 106 3.67 8.82 -3.21
N THR A 107 3.00 8.33 -2.15
CA THR A 107 2.85 6.88 -1.89
C THR A 107 2.03 6.16 -2.95
N ARG A 108 1.19 6.90 -3.69
CA ARG A 108 0.45 6.34 -4.84
C ARG A 108 1.33 5.84 -5.98
N TYR A 109 2.61 6.25 -6.01
CA TYR A 109 3.60 5.83 -7.00
C TYR A 109 4.45 4.63 -6.54
N ILE A 110 4.13 4.02 -5.40
CA ILE A 110 4.78 2.79 -4.96
C ILE A 110 4.23 1.62 -5.78
N ASN A 111 5.07 1.05 -6.65
CA ASN A 111 4.70 -0.05 -7.54
C ASN A 111 4.60 -1.39 -6.81
N HIS A 112 3.86 -2.33 -7.44
CA HIS A 112 3.81 -3.70 -6.96
C HIS A 112 5.14 -4.42 -7.14
N SER A 113 5.49 -5.24 -6.13
CA SER A 113 6.52 -6.28 -6.21
C SER A 113 6.08 -7.54 -5.48
N CYS A 114 6.43 -8.70 -6.05
CA CYS A 114 6.25 -9.99 -5.40
C CYS A 114 7.31 -10.28 -4.31
N SER A 115 8.34 -9.43 -4.24
CA SER A 115 9.34 -9.38 -3.15
C SER A 115 9.53 -7.92 -2.76
N PRO A 116 8.58 -7.34 -2.01
CA PRO A 116 8.55 -5.92 -1.70
C PRO A 116 9.59 -5.55 -0.63
N ASN A 117 9.98 -4.29 -0.62
CA ASN A 117 10.84 -3.71 0.42
C ASN A 117 10.06 -2.79 1.38
N THR A 118 8.77 -2.60 1.15
CA THR A 118 7.87 -1.89 2.07
C THR A 118 6.64 -2.72 2.41
N ALA A 119 6.00 -2.39 3.52
CA ALA A 119 4.68 -2.92 3.91
C ALA A 119 3.77 -1.78 4.35
N ILE A 120 2.46 -2.04 4.35
CA ILE A 120 1.46 -1.15 4.94
C ILE A 120 1.09 -1.68 6.32
N ILE A 121 1.01 -0.77 7.29
CA ILE A 121 0.50 -1.02 8.63
C ILE A 121 -0.67 -0.07 8.92
N ALA A 122 -1.69 -0.55 9.62
CA ALA A 122 -2.73 0.29 10.17
C ALA A 122 -2.19 1.04 11.39
N VAL A 123 -2.48 2.34 11.44
CA VAL A 123 -2.07 3.21 12.55
C VAL A 123 -3.33 3.80 13.15
N ALA A 124 -3.62 3.45 14.41
CA ALA A 124 -4.76 3.99 15.14
C ALA A 124 -4.60 5.51 15.29
N ARG A 125 -5.69 6.22 15.07
CA ARG A 125 -5.81 7.64 15.40
C ARG A 125 -6.44 7.77 16.79
N GLY A 126 -6.36 8.97 17.36
CA GLY A 126 -6.94 9.21 18.69
C GLY A 126 -8.47 8.98 18.71
N VAL A 127 -9.01 8.72 19.89
CA VAL A 127 -10.44 8.37 20.12
C VAL A 127 -11.47 9.39 19.60
N ASN A 128 -11.06 10.61 19.26
CA ASN A 128 -11.94 11.68 18.80
C ASN A 128 -11.86 11.93 17.29
N GLU A 129 -11.20 11.07 16.52
CA GLU A 129 -11.08 11.26 15.08
C GLU A 129 -12.16 10.47 14.34
N SER A 130 -12.68 11.08 13.26
CA SER A 130 -13.76 10.51 12.45
C SER A 130 -13.40 9.19 11.74
N LEU A 131 -12.13 8.82 11.77
CA LEU A 131 -11.61 7.60 11.17
C LEU A 131 -10.81 6.81 12.19
N PRO A 132 -11.06 5.52 12.33
CA PRO A 132 -10.45 4.69 13.37
C PRO A 132 -8.93 4.53 13.18
N TYR A 133 -8.44 4.59 11.94
CA TYR A 133 -7.03 4.42 11.62
C TYR A 133 -6.66 4.99 10.25
N THR A 134 -5.36 5.07 10.00
CA THR A 134 -4.77 5.42 8.70
C THR A 134 -3.74 4.36 8.30
N LEU A 135 -3.33 4.36 7.04
CA LEU A 135 -2.35 3.42 6.51
C LEU A 135 -0.97 4.07 6.43
N ALA A 136 0.03 3.48 7.07
CA ALA A 136 1.41 3.93 7.01
C ALA A 136 2.28 2.94 6.23
N PHE A 137 3.15 3.47 5.36
CA PHE A 137 4.20 2.70 4.71
C PHE A 137 5.41 2.61 5.62
N VAL A 138 5.93 1.38 5.78
CA VAL A 138 7.14 1.09 6.56
C VAL A 138 8.12 0.29 5.72
N ALA A 139 9.43 0.56 5.90
CA ALA A 139 10.48 -0.25 5.33
C ALA A 139 10.53 -1.62 6.00
N THR A 140 10.51 -2.73 5.24
CA THR A 140 10.58 -4.10 5.75
C THR A 140 12.02 -4.61 5.88
N GLN A 141 12.95 -3.92 5.28
CA GLN A 141 14.40 -4.18 5.26
C GLN A 141 15.15 -2.86 5.10
N ASP A 142 16.46 -2.88 5.24
CA ASP A 142 17.28 -1.73 4.87
C ASP A 142 17.20 -1.52 3.35
N ILE A 143 17.02 -0.25 2.94
CA ILE A 143 16.83 0.12 1.54
C ILE A 143 17.91 1.12 1.16
N MET A 144 18.67 0.77 0.14
CA MET A 144 19.74 1.63 -0.37
C MET A 144 19.18 2.91 -1.02
N PRO A 145 19.93 4.02 -1.01
CA PRO A 145 19.56 5.22 -1.76
C PRO A 145 19.24 4.87 -3.22
N PHE A 146 18.25 5.52 -3.78
CA PHE A 146 17.78 5.37 -5.16
C PHE A 146 17.18 4.00 -5.51
N ALA A 147 17.07 3.07 -4.55
CA ALA A 147 16.29 1.86 -4.76
C ALA A 147 14.80 2.17 -4.82
N GLU A 148 14.09 1.58 -5.79
CA GLU A 148 12.64 1.74 -5.93
C GLU A 148 11.91 1.20 -4.70
N LEU A 149 10.98 1.96 -4.16
CA LEU A 149 10.07 1.53 -3.12
C LEU A 149 8.96 0.69 -3.73
N THR A 150 8.73 -0.49 -3.16
CA THR A 150 7.77 -1.46 -3.71
C THR A 150 6.92 -2.08 -2.62
N LEU A 151 5.69 -2.43 -2.96
CA LEU A 151 4.69 -3.02 -2.07
C LEU A 151 4.10 -4.29 -2.67
N ASP A 152 3.73 -5.27 -1.86
CA ASP A 152 2.82 -6.32 -2.32
C ASP A 152 1.37 -5.81 -2.22
N TYR A 153 0.72 -5.68 -3.36
CA TYR A 153 -0.66 -5.18 -3.41
C TYR A 153 -1.68 -6.19 -2.85
N ASP A 154 -1.32 -7.47 -2.77
CA ASP A 154 -2.12 -8.50 -2.12
C ASP A 154 -1.24 -9.54 -1.41
N PRO A 155 -0.89 -9.28 -0.14
CA PRO A 155 -0.10 -10.21 0.67
C PRO A 155 -0.83 -11.55 0.92
N SER A 156 -2.16 -11.60 0.84
CA SER A 156 -2.93 -12.84 1.02
C SER A 156 -2.69 -13.82 -0.12
N GLU A 157 -2.61 -13.32 -1.35
CA GLU A 157 -2.25 -14.12 -2.53
C GLU A 157 -0.82 -14.65 -2.46
N ALA A 158 0.12 -13.92 -1.86
CA ALA A 158 1.48 -14.40 -1.65
C ALA A 158 1.51 -15.67 -0.77
N LYS A 159 0.74 -15.69 0.31
CA LYS A 159 0.60 -16.86 1.20
C LYS A 159 0.00 -18.06 0.46
N LYS A 160 -1.04 -17.84 -0.36
CA LYS A 160 -1.68 -18.90 -1.17
C LYS A 160 -0.71 -19.45 -2.23
N PHE A 161 0.05 -18.58 -2.88
CA PHE A 161 1.06 -18.96 -3.87
C PHE A 161 2.18 -19.79 -3.27
N ALA A 162 2.72 -19.40 -2.13
CA ALA A 162 3.75 -20.13 -1.41
C ALA A 162 3.27 -21.55 -1.00
N ARG A 163 2.03 -21.67 -0.48
CA ARG A 163 1.43 -22.97 -0.15
C ARG A 163 1.29 -23.86 -1.38
N LYS A 164 0.81 -23.33 -2.52
CA LYS A 164 0.71 -24.10 -3.77
C LYS A 164 2.08 -24.58 -4.25
N LYS A 165 3.09 -23.72 -4.27
CA LYS A 165 4.44 -24.08 -4.69
C LYS A 165 5.05 -25.20 -3.81
N TYR A 166 4.72 -25.20 -2.53
CA TYR A 166 5.15 -26.26 -1.60
C TYR A 166 4.50 -27.62 -1.93
N HIS A 167 3.21 -27.62 -2.27
CA HIS A 167 2.46 -28.85 -2.63
C HIS A 167 2.73 -29.33 -4.07
N GLU A 168 3.13 -28.45 -4.99
CA GLU A 168 3.36 -28.75 -6.41
C GLU A 168 4.81 -29.12 -6.75
N LYS A 169 5.69 -29.34 -5.78
CA LYS A 169 7.08 -29.81 -6.03
C LYS A 169 7.16 -31.13 -6.83
N SER A 170 6.03 -31.77 -7.09
CA SER A 170 5.95 -33.04 -7.85
C SER A 170 5.40 -32.92 -9.28
N LYS A 171 4.92 -31.76 -9.73
CA LYS A 171 4.43 -31.60 -11.12
C LYS A 171 4.70 -30.18 -11.62
N SER A 172 5.56 -30.03 -12.61
CA SER A 172 5.86 -28.78 -13.30
C SER A 172 4.64 -28.24 -14.07
N LYS A 173 3.66 -27.67 -13.38
CA LYS A 173 2.61 -26.87 -14.00
C LYS A 173 2.95 -25.41 -13.80
N ILE A 174 3.49 -24.78 -14.84
CA ILE A 174 3.49 -23.32 -14.97
C ILE A 174 2.04 -22.87 -14.75
N LEU A 175 1.81 -22.12 -13.67
CA LEU A 175 0.49 -21.57 -13.38
C LEU A 175 0.07 -20.68 -14.56
N LYS A 176 -0.83 -21.18 -15.40
CA LYS A 176 -1.31 -20.44 -16.58
C LYS A 176 -2.05 -19.19 -16.11
N ARG A 177 -1.59 -18.03 -16.58
CA ARG A 177 -2.25 -16.73 -16.41
C ARG A 177 -3.72 -16.83 -16.84
N LYS A 178 -4.66 -16.40 -15.99
CA LYS A 178 -6.07 -16.30 -16.39
C LYS A 178 -6.25 -15.16 -17.40
N ARG A 179 -7.18 -15.31 -18.35
CA ARG A 179 -7.37 -14.41 -19.53
C ARG A 179 -7.42 -12.90 -19.22
N ASN A 180 -7.77 -12.50 -17.99
CA ASN A 180 -7.98 -11.10 -17.57
C ASN A 180 -7.00 -10.61 -16.51
N GLN A 181 -5.80 -11.19 -16.40
CA GLN A 181 -4.79 -10.75 -15.43
C GLN A 181 -3.71 -9.90 -16.13
N THR A 182 -3.36 -8.78 -15.52
CA THR A 182 -2.23 -7.96 -15.95
C THR A 182 -0.92 -8.67 -15.59
N ALA A 183 0.05 -8.69 -16.53
CA ALA A 183 1.36 -9.27 -16.27
C ALA A 183 2.08 -8.48 -15.16
N CYS A 184 2.74 -9.20 -14.26
CA CYS A 184 3.63 -8.60 -13.27
C CYS A 184 5.03 -8.43 -13.88
N GLU A 185 5.54 -7.22 -13.86
CA GLU A 185 6.86 -6.86 -14.35
C GLU A 185 7.82 -6.44 -13.24
N CYS A 186 7.65 -7.00 -12.01
CA CYS A 186 8.50 -6.65 -10.87
C CYS A 186 9.96 -7.12 -11.01
N GLY A 187 10.25 -8.07 -11.91
CA GLY A 187 11.60 -8.56 -12.18
C GLY A 187 12.22 -9.41 -11.08
N THR A 188 11.50 -9.74 -10.01
CA THR A 188 12.04 -10.53 -8.89
C THR A 188 12.03 -12.02 -9.20
N VAL A 189 12.97 -12.78 -8.62
CA VAL A 189 13.05 -14.25 -8.76
C VAL A 189 11.77 -14.93 -8.24
N GLN A 190 11.08 -14.31 -7.28
CA GLN A 190 9.85 -14.82 -6.69
C GLN A 190 8.59 -14.29 -7.39
N CYS A 191 8.72 -13.72 -8.58
CA CYS A 191 7.60 -13.14 -9.31
C CYS A 191 6.47 -14.17 -9.52
N ARG A 192 5.26 -13.78 -9.20
CA ARG A 192 4.03 -14.59 -9.38
C ARG A 192 3.54 -14.59 -10.82
N GLY A 193 4.09 -13.73 -11.69
CA GLY A 193 3.77 -13.61 -13.11
C GLY A 193 2.56 -12.73 -13.44
N TRP A 194 1.76 -12.33 -12.46
CA TRP A 194 0.59 -11.45 -12.63
C TRP A 194 0.42 -10.48 -11.46
N LEU A 195 -0.23 -9.35 -11.72
CA LEU A 195 -0.67 -8.44 -10.66
C LEU A 195 -1.90 -9.03 -9.95
N PRO A 196 -2.04 -8.81 -8.63
CA PRO A 196 -3.26 -9.10 -7.91
C PRO A 196 -4.45 -8.37 -8.54
N ARG A 197 -5.64 -8.95 -8.41
CA ARG A 197 -6.87 -8.21 -8.73
C ARG A 197 -7.13 -7.24 -7.58
N MET A 198 -7.16 -6.00 -7.91
CA MET A 198 -7.64 -4.95 -7.02
C MET A 198 -9.12 -4.75 -7.21
#